data_70c530afb4eff4f79042662212a4c440
#
_entry.id   70c530afb4eff4f79042662212a4c440
#
_cell.length_a   1.000
_cell.length_b   1.000
_cell.length_c   1.000
_cell.angle_alpha   90.00
_cell.angle_beta   90.00
_cell.angle_gamma   90.00
#
_symmetry.space_group_name_H-M   'P 1'
#
loop_
_entity.id
_entity.type
_entity.pdbx_description
1 polymer ?
#
loop_
_entity_poly.entity_id
_entity_poly.type
_entity_poly.pdbx_seq_one_letter_code
_entity_poly.pdbx_strand_id
1 'polypeptide(L)'
;DGTYHLYYQYNPQGNGWGNLSWGHATSTDMLHWEEQPVALQPDALGMIFSGSAVCDKDNTAGFGANTLVAIYTSADAAQQQSIAYSKDGGKTFTTYEGNPVIKNNDDNFRDPKVFWHAESKKWIMSLAKGWKKGMEIWSSTNLKNWTKESEFLVELDGRPSFQWECPDLIPFDYNGKRKWVMLISVNPCGPVIGSGMMYFVGDFDGKQFTPDNLNYPLWLDYGMDFYAGVTWNNTGDRHLLISWMNNWQYADRVPCDPWRSAMSLPRELKLVEHNGTPHLACPVISEINDIADEWTAVTSSFDAKDAYQLHLEMDLSANSTITLSNAQGEKYAIDVNVSTQSLSVHRNASTGVASFAPTFSIPTMNAPLNASGNKLSLDFYVDQSSVELIASDGLTSVTNLVFPQALYNTLSVSGANYEAKVRNLRRVWK
;
A
#
# COMPACT_ATOMS: atom_id res chain seq x y z
N ASP A 1 2.68 13.72 18.63
CA ASP A 1 1.53 14.37 19.26
C ASP A 1 0.23 13.55 19.12
N GLY A 2 0.30 12.30 18.59
CA GLY A 2 -0.88 11.46 18.35
C GLY A 2 -1.69 11.85 17.10
N THR A 3 -1.11 12.60 16.20
CA THR A 3 -1.71 12.97 14.92
C THR A 3 -0.97 12.27 13.78
N TYR A 4 -1.70 11.53 12.95
CA TYR A 4 -1.20 10.98 11.71
C TYR A 4 -1.31 12.02 10.61
N HIS A 5 -0.23 12.24 9.86
CA HIS A 5 -0.20 13.10 8.70
C HIS A 5 -0.12 12.24 7.45
N LEU A 6 -1.06 12.42 6.52
CA LEU A 6 -1.06 11.81 5.21
C LEU A 6 -0.78 12.90 4.18
N TYR A 7 0.41 12.86 3.59
CA TYR A 7 0.76 13.68 2.43
C TYR A 7 0.63 12.80 1.20
N TYR A 8 -0.06 13.29 0.17
CA TYR A 8 -0.38 12.50 -1.01
C TYR A 8 -0.18 13.29 -2.30
N GLN A 9 0.10 12.59 -3.38
CA GLN A 9 0.18 13.19 -4.71
C GLN A 9 -1.16 13.81 -5.08
N TYR A 10 -1.14 15.06 -5.46
CA TYR A 10 -2.34 15.85 -5.69
C TYR A 10 -2.17 16.80 -6.87
N ASN A 11 -3.14 16.81 -7.79
CA ASN A 11 -3.27 17.85 -8.80
C ASN A 11 -4.36 18.84 -8.37
N PRO A 12 -4.01 20.02 -7.86
CA PRO A 12 -5.00 21.01 -7.41
C PRO A 12 -5.80 21.65 -8.55
N GLN A 13 -5.47 21.37 -9.81
CA GLN A 13 -6.10 21.96 -10.98
C GLN A 13 -7.03 21.00 -11.73
N GLY A 14 -7.15 19.74 -11.29
CA GLY A 14 -8.03 18.77 -11.94
C GLY A 14 -7.74 17.32 -11.53
N ASN A 15 -8.40 16.39 -12.20
CA ASN A 15 -8.29 14.95 -11.91
C ASN A 15 -7.34 14.20 -12.86
N GLY A 16 -6.64 14.89 -13.75
CA GLY A 16 -5.62 14.31 -14.64
C GLY A 16 -4.23 14.31 -14.01
N TRP A 17 -3.34 13.47 -14.54
CA TRP A 17 -1.95 13.46 -14.15
C TRP A 17 -1.26 14.77 -14.59
N GLY A 18 -0.55 15.40 -13.66
CA GLY A 18 0.17 16.65 -13.87
C GLY A 18 0.02 17.62 -12.71
N ASN A 19 0.72 18.74 -12.72
CA ASN A 19 0.73 19.79 -11.67
C ASN A 19 0.90 19.21 -10.26
N LEU A 20 1.71 18.14 -10.13
CA LEU A 20 1.79 17.36 -8.91
C LEU A 20 2.33 18.17 -7.75
N SER A 21 1.53 18.21 -6.72
CA SER A 21 1.75 18.85 -5.43
C SER A 21 1.59 17.79 -4.33
N TRP A 22 1.90 18.12 -3.08
CA TRP A 22 1.48 17.31 -1.95
C TRP A 22 0.20 17.89 -1.34
N GLY A 23 -0.92 17.17 -1.51
CA GLY A 23 -2.09 17.34 -0.68
C GLY A 23 -1.79 16.86 0.73
N HIS A 24 -2.62 17.25 1.70
CA HIS A 24 -2.40 16.93 3.09
C HIS A 24 -3.72 16.62 3.79
N ALA A 25 -3.75 15.61 4.60
CA ALA A 25 -4.83 15.29 5.51
C ALA A 25 -4.28 14.83 6.86
N THR A 26 -5.05 15.04 7.92
CA THR A 26 -4.69 14.64 9.29
C THR A 26 -5.75 13.76 9.92
N SER A 27 -5.33 12.85 10.79
CA SER A 27 -6.22 11.95 11.54
C SER A 27 -5.61 11.60 12.90
N THR A 28 -6.45 11.27 13.87
CA THR A 28 -6.02 10.71 15.17
C THR A 28 -6.19 9.20 15.25
N ASP A 29 -6.87 8.58 14.26
CA ASP A 29 -7.21 7.16 14.25
C ASP A 29 -7.02 6.48 12.88
N MET A 30 -6.52 7.21 11.87
CA MET A 30 -6.33 6.77 10.49
C MET A 30 -7.62 6.40 9.73
N LEU A 31 -8.78 6.67 10.29
CA LEU A 31 -10.10 6.45 9.68
C LEU A 31 -10.81 7.79 9.41
N HIS A 32 -10.86 8.67 10.41
CA HIS A 32 -11.46 10.00 10.28
C HIS A 32 -10.39 11.01 9.87
N TRP A 33 -10.37 11.31 8.58
CA TRP A 33 -9.40 12.25 7.99
C TRP A 33 -9.98 13.64 7.83
N GLU A 34 -9.19 14.65 8.17
CA GLU A 34 -9.50 16.07 7.93
C GLU A 34 -8.55 16.61 6.89
N GLU A 35 -9.12 17.10 5.77
CA GLU A 35 -8.34 17.75 4.71
C GLU A 35 -7.69 19.03 5.24
N GLN A 36 -6.44 19.22 4.87
CA GLN A 36 -5.61 20.37 5.22
C GLN A 36 -5.22 21.12 3.93
N PRO A 37 -4.74 22.36 4.03
CA PRO A 37 -4.18 23.07 2.88
C PRO A 37 -3.04 22.28 2.22
N VAL A 38 -2.84 22.50 0.91
CA VAL A 38 -1.74 21.91 0.13
C VAL A 38 -0.40 22.20 0.82
N ALA A 39 0.34 21.13 1.13
CA ALA A 39 1.57 21.21 1.92
C ALA A 39 2.78 21.69 1.10
N LEU A 40 2.93 21.15 -0.12
CA LEU A 40 4.01 21.50 -1.04
C LEU A 40 3.46 21.70 -2.45
N GLN A 41 3.93 22.75 -3.11
CA GLN A 41 3.55 23.10 -4.49
C GLN A 41 4.79 23.14 -5.39
N PRO A 42 4.63 22.92 -6.72
CA PRO A 42 5.71 23.05 -7.69
C PRO A 42 6.46 24.38 -7.54
N ASP A 43 7.77 24.31 -7.72
CA ASP A 43 8.67 25.46 -7.69
C ASP A 43 9.59 25.48 -8.92
N ALA A 44 10.69 26.24 -8.86
CA ALA A 44 11.66 26.36 -9.95
C ALA A 44 12.39 25.03 -10.27
N LEU A 45 12.31 24.01 -9.40
CA LEU A 45 12.88 22.68 -9.60
C LEU A 45 11.86 21.68 -10.18
N GLY A 46 10.63 22.13 -10.43
CA GLY A 46 9.58 21.34 -11.07
C GLY A 46 8.45 20.88 -10.14
N MET A 47 7.76 19.84 -10.55
CA MET A 47 6.67 19.22 -9.78
C MET A 47 7.18 18.52 -8.51
N ILE A 48 6.30 18.37 -7.54
CA ILE A 48 6.59 17.68 -6.28
C ILE A 48 6.15 16.21 -6.43
N PHE A 49 7.11 15.32 -6.67
CA PHE A 49 6.86 13.87 -6.71
C PHE A 49 6.92 13.27 -5.30
N SER A 50 6.75 11.97 -5.22
CA SER A 50 6.66 11.23 -3.97
C SER A 50 7.94 11.33 -3.11
N GLY A 51 7.78 11.00 -1.85
CA GLY A 51 8.85 11.02 -0.86
C GLY A 51 8.35 10.59 0.52
N SER A 52 8.94 11.14 1.55
CA SER A 52 8.61 10.83 2.95
C SER A 52 8.80 12.04 3.85
N ALA A 53 8.35 11.94 5.10
CA ALA A 53 8.61 12.94 6.12
C ALA A 53 9.14 12.30 7.40
N VAL A 54 10.06 12.97 8.07
CA VAL A 54 10.63 12.55 9.36
C VAL A 54 10.55 13.66 10.39
N CYS A 55 10.53 13.29 11.67
CA CYS A 55 10.68 14.23 12.77
C CYS A 55 12.15 14.28 13.19
N ASP A 56 12.82 15.40 12.96
CA ASP A 56 14.19 15.65 13.40
C ASP A 56 14.20 16.07 14.90
N LYS A 57 14.13 15.07 15.79
CA LYS A 57 14.04 15.29 17.24
C LYS A 57 15.26 16.03 17.79
N ASP A 58 16.43 15.67 17.28
CA ASP A 58 17.72 16.13 17.81
C ASP A 58 18.29 17.31 17.04
N ASN A 59 17.52 17.95 16.16
CA ASN A 59 17.95 19.09 15.36
C ASN A 59 19.21 18.81 14.53
N THR A 60 19.30 17.63 13.95
CA THR A 60 20.45 17.23 13.13
C THR A 60 20.58 18.09 11.86
N ALA A 61 19.44 18.51 11.29
CA ALA A 61 19.39 19.37 10.13
C ALA A 61 19.60 20.87 10.44
N GLY A 62 19.58 21.25 11.72
CA GLY A 62 19.75 22.68 12.13
C GLY A 62 18.54 23.56 11.84
N PHE A 63 17.34 22.99 11.66
CA PHE A 63 16.09 23.74 11.49
C PHE A 63 15.35 24.00 12.80
N GLY A 64 15.74 23.36 13.88
CA GLY A 64 15.12 23.32 15.21
C GLY A 64 14.78 21.91 15.64
N ALA A 65 14.74 21.66 16.95
CA ALA A 65 14.36 20.37 17.49
C ALA A 65 12.87 20.07 17.21
N ASN A 66 12.56 18.80 16.97
CA ASN A 66 11.21 18.33 16.61
C ASN A 66 10.64 18.93 15.32
N THR A 67 11.48 19.47 14.45
CA THR A 67 11.06 19.96 13.12
C THR A 67 10.69 18.78 12.24
N LEU A 68 9.55 18.85 11.57
CA LEU A 68 9.23 17.90 10.50
C LEU A 68 10.02 18.25 9.24
N VAL A 69 10.71 17.29 8.68
CA VAL A 69 11.45 17.45 7.43
C VAL A 69 10.83 16.53 6.38
N ALA A 70 10.28 17.11 5.33
CA ALA A 70 9.83 16.43 4.13
C ALA A 70 11.04 16.23 3.21
N ILE A 71 11.18 15.03 2.66
CA ILE A 71 12.17 14.67 1.65
C ILE A 71 11.40 14.17 0.45
N TYR A 72 11.58 14.78 -0.70
CA TYR A 72 10.77 14.53 -1.88
C TYR A 72 11.58 14.64 -3.17
N THR A 73 11.02 14.16 -4.26
CA THR A 73 11.62 14.31 -5.58
C THR A 73 11.07 15.57 -6.26
N SER A 74 11.96 16.49 -6.59
CA SER A 74 11.68 17.58 -7.54
C SER A 74 11.81 17.05 -8.95
N ALA A 75 10.79 17.19 -9.78
CA ALA A 75 10.69 16.57 -11.10
C ALA A 75 10.41 17.60 -12.21
N ASP A 76 11.41 17.81 -13.04
CA ASP A 76 11.36 18.54 -14.30
C ASP A 76 12.10 17.70 -15.37
N ALA A 77 13.06 18.26 -16.08
CA ALA A 77 13.92 17.52 -17.01
C ALA A 77 14.77 16.44 -16.34
N ALA A 78 15.06 16.58 -15.06
CA ALA A 78 15.71 15.60 -14.22
C ALA A 78 14.91 15.38 -12.92
N GLN A 79 15.08 14.22 -12.29
CA GLN A 79 14.51 13.92 -10.99
C GLN A 79 15.60 14.01 -9.92
N GLN A 80 15.45 14.94 -9.00
CA GLN A 80 16.43 15.30 -7.99
C GLN A 80 15.77 15.29 -6.61
N GLN A 81 16.53 15.01 -5.54
CA GLN A 81 15.95 14.96 -4.22
C GLN A 81 16.10 16.31 -3.52
N SER A 82 15.00 16.77 -2.96
CA SER A 82 14.85 18.05 -2.26
C SER A 82 14.28 17.85 -0.88
N ILE A 83 14.45 18.85 -0.02
CA ILE A 83 13.85 18.87 1.32
C ILE A 83 13.08 20.20 1.57
N ALA A 84 12.06 20.08 2.41
CA ALA A 84 11.38 21.20 3.03
C ALA A 84 11.17 20.91 4.51
N TYR A 85 11.02 21.93 5.32
CA TYR A 85 10.87 21.76 6.76
C TYR A 85 9.69 22.54 7.31
N SER A 86 9.05 21.99 8.34
CA SER A 86 7.91 22.57 9.03
C SER A 86 8.22 22.78 10.51
N LYS A 87 7.93 23.97 11.02
CA LYS A 87 8.06 24.36 12.42
C LYS A 87 6.73 24.46 13.17
N ASP A 88 5.64 24.19 12.48
CA ASP A 88 4.27 24.35 12.98
C ASP A 88 3.47 23.04 13.02
N GLY A 89 4.21 21.92 13.15
CA GLY A 89 3.60 20.59 13.24
C GLY A 89 3.09 20.04 11.91
N GLY A 90 3.73 20.40 10.80
CA GLY A 90 3.40 19.86 9.47
C GLY A 90 2.29 20.61 8.74
N LYS A 91 1.84 21.75 9.24
CA LYS A 91 0.80 22.56 8.61
C LYS A 91 1.32 23.32 7.39
N THR A 92 2.51 23.91 7.52
CA THR A 92 3.20 24.59 6.42
C THR A 92 4.64 24.15 6.31
N PHE A 93 5.17 24.18 5.10
CA PHE A 93 6.56 23.83 4.83
C PHE A 93 7.31 24.99 4.18
N THR A 94 8.56 25.16 4.60
CA THR A 94 9.51 26.07 3.96
C THR A 94 10.51 25.24 3.15
N THR A 95 10.62 25.48 1.86
CA THR A 95 11.61 24.86 0.98
C THR A 95 13.02 25.24 1.41
N TYR A 96 13.92 24.26 1.46
CA TYR A 96 15.31 24.53 1.81
C TYR A 96 16.04 25.23 0.66
N GLU A 97 16.70 26.34 0.98
CA GLU A 97 17.39 27.17 -0.02
C GLU A 97 18.57 26.47 -0.74
N GLY A 98 19.14 25.42 -0.11
CA GLY A 98 20.23 24.62 -0.67
C GLY A 98 19.78 23.43 -1.52
N ASN A 99 18.50 23.36 -1.89
CA ASN A 99 18.00 22.29 -2.77
C ASN A 99 18.59 22.37 -4.19
N PRO A 100 18.71 21.25 -4.90
CA PRO A 100 18.46 19.89 -4.42
C PRO A 100 19.61 19.36 -3.53
N VAL A 101 19.26 18.53 -2.54
CA VAL A 101 20.25 17.89 -1.64
C VAL A 101 20.93 16.68 -2.27
N ILE A 102 20.31 16.05 -3.26
CA ILE A 102 20.93 15.07 -4.16
C ILE A 102 20.63 15.50 -5.60
N LYS A 103 21.69 15.92 -6.31
CA LYS A 103 21.62 16.26 -7.73
C LYS A 103 21.69 15.01 -8.59
N ASN A 104 20.93 15.00 -9.66
CA ASN A 104 20.92 13.93 -10.64
C ASN A 104 20.52 14.48 -12.02
N ASN A 105 20.97 13.81 -13.07
CA ASN A 105 20.61 14.11 -14.46
C ASN A 105 19.75 13.02 -15.11
N ASP A 106 19.27 12.07 -14.31
CA ASP A 106 18.41 10.95 -14.73
C ASP A 106 16.95 11.32 -14.51
N ASP A 107 16.07 10.93 -15.40
CA ASP A 107 14.63 11.16 -15.33
C ASP A 107 13.88 10.07 -14.55
N ASN A 108 14.57 9.13 -13.95
CA ASN A 108 13.98 7.99 -13.25
C ASN A 108 14.70 7.65 -11.95
N PHE A 109 14.80 8.65 -11.08
CA PHE A 109 15.52 8.59 -9.81
C PHE A 109 14.69 9.30 -8.73
N ARG A 110 13.84 8.56 -8.00
CA ARG A 110 12.78 9.15 -7.19
C ARG A 110 12.35 8.34 -5.97
N ASP A 111 11.37 8.87 -5.25
CA ASP A 111 10.65 8.28 -4.13
C ASP A 111 11.55 8.02 -2.91
N PRO A 112 12.18 9.07 -2.34
CA PRO A 112 13.04 8.92 -1.18
C PRO A 112 12.23 8.55 0.06
N LYS A 113 12.54 7.40 0.67
CA LYS A 113 12.04 7.00 1.98
C LYS A 113 13.15 7.10 3.00
N VAL A 114 12.96 7.91 4.03
CA VAL A 114 13.97 8.22 5.04
C VAL A 114 13.52 7.75 6.42
N PHE A 115 14.45 7.18 7.19
CA PHE A 115 14.26 6.83 8.59
C PHE A 115 15.57 7.00 9.38
N TRP A 116 15.46 7.08 10.71
CA TRP A 116 16.61 7.11 11.59
C TRP A 116 17.09 5.70 11.93
N HIS A 117 18.34 5.38 11.63
CA HIS A 117 18.98 4.12 12.00
C HIS A 117 19.80 4.32 13.27
N ALA A 118 19.27 3.81 14.38
CA ALA A 118 19.83 4.09 15.72
C ALA A 118 21.24 3.53 15.91
N GLU A 119 21.52 2.35 15.36
CA GLU A 119 22.81 1.65 15.51
C GLU A 119 23.94 2.42 14.82
N SER A 120 23.71 2.95 13.63
CA SER A 120 24.71 3.77 12.91
C SER A 120 24.65 5.25 13.27
N LYS A 121 23.63 5.70 14.00
CA LYS A 121 23.33 7.10 14.32
C LYS A 121 23.29 7.99 13.07
N LYS A 122 22.59 7.51 12.05
CA LYS A 122 22.43 8.19 10.77
C LYS A 122 20.99 8.10 10.27
N TRP A 123 20.62 9.07 9.47
CA TRP A 123 19.48 8.98 8.59
C TRP A 123 19.83 8.07 7.42
N ILE A 124 18.97 7.12 7.13
CA ILE A 124 19.07 6.23 5.97
C ILE A 124 17.95 6.58 4.99
N MET A 125 18.28 6.61 3.72
CA MET A 125 17.34 6.81 2.62
C MET A 125 17.41 5.62 1.67
N SER A 126 16.27 5.03 1.37
CA SER A 126 16.08 4.17 0.20
C SER A 126 15.49 5.00 -0.94
N LEU A 127 16.03 4.84 -2.15
CA LEU A 127 15.74 5.69 -3.30
C LEU A 127 15.68 4.86 -4.57
N ALA A 128 14.58 4.93 -5.32
CA ALA A 128 14.37 4.10 -6.50
C ALA A 128 15.21 4.57 -7.70
N LYS A 129 15.78 3.60 -8.41
CA LYS A 129 16.42 3.76 -9.73
C LYS A 129 15.56 3.11 -10.81
N GLY A 130 14.33 3.51 -10.91
CA GLY A 130 13.22 2.98 -11.71
C GLY A 130 13.59 1.96 -12.78
N TRP A 131 14.10 2.41 -13.93
CA TRP A 131 14.41 1.54 -15.07
C TRP A 131 15.54 0.51 -14.84
N LYS A 132 16.32 0.64 -13.77
CA LYS A 132 17.42 -0.27 -13.46
C LYS A 132 17.01 -1.45 -12.57
N LYS A 133 15.72 -1.61 -12.27
CA LYS A 133 15.18 -2.65 -11.36
C LYS A 133 15.95 -2.67 -10.05
N GLY A 134 16.07 -1.52 -9.42
CA GLY A 134 16.89 -1.40 -8.24
C GLY A 134 16.62 -0.15 -7.44
N MET A 135 17.38 -0.04 -6.39
CA MET A 135 17.37 1.08 -5.50
C MET A 135 18.77 1.39 -4.99
N GLU A 136 18.94 2.59 -4.54
CA GLU A 136 20.13 3.01 -3.82
C GLU A 136 19.84 3.21 -2.34
N ILE A 137 20.83 2.88 -1.53
CA ILE A 137 20.85 3.20 -0.09
C ILE A 137 21.83 4.36 0.10
N TRP A 138 21.33 5.40 0.76
CA TRP A 138 22.09 6.60 1.09
C TRP A 138 22.07 6.84 2.60
N SER A 139 23.10 7.47 3.14
CA SER A 139 23.17 7.88 4.53
C SER A 139 23.50 9.35 4.71
N SER A 140 23.00 9.94 5.80
CA SER A 140 23.27 11.33 6.18
C SER A 140 23.31 11.48 7.69
N THR A 141 24.12 12.41 8.20
CA THR A 141 24.09 12.84 9.59
C THR A 141 23.23 14.09 9.82
N ASN A 142 22.74 14.74 8.75
CA ASN A 142 22.10 16.05 8.83
C ASN A 142 20.97 16.30 7.83
N LEU A 143 20.47 15.26 7.13
CA LEU A 143 19.42 15.33 6.11
C LEU A 143 19.74 16.20 4.87
N LYS A 144 20.86 16.91 4.86
CA LYS A 144 21.26 17.84 3.80
C LYS A 144 22.38 17.28 2.92
N ASN A 145 23.36 16.59 3.56
CA ASN A 145 24.50 16.02 2.89
C ASN A 145 24.39 14.49 2.92
N TRP A 146 24.27 13.91 1.75
CA TRP A 146 24.03 12.49 1.58
C TRP A 146 25.24 11.79 0.95
N THR A 147 25.52 10.60 1.44
CA THR A 147 26.54 9.70 0.91
C THR A 147 25.87 8.42 0.44
N LYS A 148 26.12 8.03 -0.81
CA LYS A 148 25.66 6.74 -1.33
C LYS A 148 26.47 5.62 -0.66
N GLU A 149 25.79 4.68 -0.04
CA GLU A 149 26.39 3.55 0.65
C GLU A 149 26.40 2.29 -0.22
N SER A 150 25.28 1.96 -0.89
CA SER A 150 25.16 0.75 -1.71
C SER A 150 24.05 0.85 -2.75
N GLU A 151 24.00 -0.17 -3.62
CA GLU A 151 22.86 -0.44 -4.53
C GLU A 151 22.29 -1.82 -4.21
N PHE A 152 20.97 -1.93 -4.30
CA PHE A 152 20.26 -3.19 -4.29
C PHE A 152 19.63 -3.39 -5.68
N LEU A 153 20.21 -4.28 -6.46
CA LEU A 153 19.78 -4.60 -7.81
C LEU A 153 19.44 -6.09 -7.85
N VAL A 154 18.26 -6.43 -8.33
CA VAL A 154 17.82 -7.83 -8.44
C VAL A 154 17.20 -8.06 -9.83
N GLU A 155 17.70 -9.07 -10.53
CA GLU A 155 17.02 -9.64 -11.69
C GLU A 155 16.14 -10.80 -11.24
N LEU A 156 14.84 -10.68 -11.52
CA LEU A 156 13.89 -11.77 -11.29
C LEU A 156 13.69 -12.51 -12.60
N ASP A 157 14.12 -13.77 -12.63
CA ASP A 157 14.11 -14.62 -13.82
C ASP A 157 12.75 -14.66 -14.54
N GLY A 158 12.81 -14.52 -15.88
CA GLY A 158 11.64 -14.62 -16.74
C GLY A 158 10.70 -13.39 -16.71
N ARG A 159 11.03 -12.33 -16.00
CA ARG A 159 10.22 -11.10 -15.99
C ARG A 159 10.82 -10.04 -16.91
N PRO A 160 9.99 -9.37 -17.74
CA PRO A 160 10.45 -8.28 -18.58
C PRO A 160 10.96 -7.10 -17.74
N SER A 161 11.60 -6.16 -18.40
CA SER A 161 12.03 -4.92 -17.75
C SER A 161 10.84 -4.17 -17.18
N PHE A 162 10.90 -3.78 -15.92
CA PHE A 162 9.85 -3.04 -15.21
C PHE A 162 10.47 -1.99 -14.32
N GLN A 163 9.67 -0.99 -13.99
CA GLN A 163 10.05 0.11 -13.14
C GLN A 163 9.88 -0.26 -11.67
N TRP A 164 10.84 0.12 -10.84
CA TRP A 164 10.76 0.05 -9.40
C TRP A 164 10.49 1.45 -8.84
N GLU A 165 9.55 1.54 -7.89
CA GLU A 165 9.13 2.79 -7.26
C GLU A 165 8.84 2.59 -5.78
N CYS A 166 8.74 3.69 -5.04
CA CYS A 166 8.30 3.75 -3.64
C CYS A 166 8.97 2.71 -2.73
N PRO A 167 10.32 2.65 -2.66
CA PRO A 167 11.01 1.71 -1.80
C PRO A 167 10.81 2.07 -0.34
N ASP A 168 10.54 1.08 0.52
CA ASP A 168 10.43 1.26 1.96
C ASP A 168 11.21 0.18 2.70
N LEU A 169 12.16 0.55 3.57
CA LEU A 169 13.02 -0.38 4.30
C LEU A 169 12.64 -0.37 5.79
N ILE A 170 12.06 -1.47 6.25
CA ILE A 170 11.34 -1.54 7.52
C ILE A 170 11.98 -2.59 8.44
N PRO A 171 12.31 -2.25 9.71
CA PRO A 171 12.81 -3.22 10.69
C PRO A 171 11.66 -3.99 11.33
N PHE A 172 11.88 -5.27 11.61
CA PHE A 172 10.97 -6.14 12.37
C PHE A 172 11.73 -6.93 13.42
N ASP A 173 11.09 -7.21 14.54
CA ASP A 173 11.55 -8.26 15.45
C ASP A 173 10.94 -9.59 15.04
N TYR A 174 11.79 -10.53 14.64
CA TYR A 174 11.37 -11.84 14.18
C TYR A 174 12.15 -12.92 14.95
N ASN A 175 11.44 -13.72 15.75
CA ASN A 175 12.05 -14.79 16.59
C ASN A 175 13.22 -14.29 17.44
N GLY A 176 13.09 -13.09 18.02
CA GLY A 176 14.10 -12.47 18.88
C GLY A 176 15.33 -11.93 18.14
N LYS A 177 15.26 -11.80 16.82
CA LYS A 177 16.28 -11.18 15.98
C LYS A 177 15.71 -10.04 15.18
N ARG A 178 16.54 -9.03 14.92
CA ARG A 178 16.19 -7.96 13.99
C ARG A 178 16.24 -8.51 12.56
N LYS A 179 15.12 -8.39 11.83
CA LYS A 179 15.03 -8.61 10.40
C LYS A 179 14.58 -7.32 9.70
N TRP A 180 14.84 -7.22 8.43
CA TRP A 180 14.45 -6.09 7.63
C TRP A 180 13.61 -6.54 6.44
N VAL A 181 12.65 -5.73 6.09
CA VAL A 181 11.83 -5.94 4.90
C VAL A 181 11.98 -4.74 3.98
N MET A 182 12.26 -5.03 2.72
CA MET A 182 12.28 -4.06 1.64
C MET A 182 10.99 -4.19 0.83
N LEU A 183 10.11 -3.18 0.92
CA LEU A 183 8.93 -3.05 0.05
C LEU A 183 9.31 -2.36 -1.26
N ILE A 184 8.71 -2.80 -2.35
CA ILE A 184 8.91 -2.23 -3.69
C ILE A 184 7.58 -2.23 -4.45
N SER A 185 7.24 -1.11 -5.05
CA SER A 185 6.19 -1.02 -6.06
C SER A 185 6.76 -1.28 -7.44
N VAL A 186 6.08 -2.13 -8.23
CA VAL A 186 6.53 -2.52 -9.58
C VAL A 186 5.44 -2.28 -10.61
N ASN A 187 5.84 -1.75 -11.77
CA ASN A 187 4.95 -1.53 -12.91
C ASN A 187 5.77 -1.67 -14.22
N PRO A 188 5.31 -2.45 -15.24
CA PRO A 188 3.98 -3.06 -15.39
C PRO A 188 3.85 -4.51 -14.89
N CYS A 189 4.83 -5.07 -14.20
CA CYS A 189 4.92 -6.50 -13.86
C CYS A 189 4.39 -6.85 -12.47
N GLY A 190 3.23 -6.35 -12.09
CA GLY A 190 2.48 -6.77 -10.90
C GLY A 190 2.11 -8.26 -10.90
N PRO A 191 1.41 -8.75 -9.87
CA PRO A 191 1.09 -10.18 -9.73
C PRO A 191 0.18 -10.69 -10.86
N VAL A 192 -0.65 -9.81 -11.43
CA VAL A 192 -1.50 -10.11 -12.60
C VAL A 192 -0.94 -9.39 -13.81
N ILE A 193 -1.23 -8.09 -13.94
CA ILE A 193 -0.65 -7.16 -14.92
C ILE A 193 -0.56 -5.76 -14.31
N GLY A 194 0.23 -4.87 -14.92
CA GLY A 194 0.33 -3.48 -14.48
C GLY A 194 0.99 -3.36 -13.11
N SER A 195 0.35 -2.63 -12.23
CA SER A 195 0.88 -2.24 -10.91
C SER A 195 0.80 -3.36 -9.88
N GLY A 196 1.76 -3.42 -8.96
CA GLY A 196 1.74 -4.34 -7.83
C GLY A 196 2.84 -4.03 -6.82
N MET A 197 2.75 -4.62 -5.64
CA MET A 197 3.76 -4.47 -4.58
C MET A 197 4.36 -5.80 -4.21
N MET A 198 5.69 -5.87 -4.25
CA MET A 198 6.46 -7.01 -3.78
C MET A 198 7.34 -6.63 -2.59
N TYR A 199 7.88 -7.64 -1.90
CA TYR A 199 8.81 -7.41 -0.81
C TYR A 199 9.94 -8.44 -0.79
N PHE A 200 11.03 -8.05 -0.15
CA PHE A 200 12.16 -8.91 0.18
C PHE A 200 12.36 -8.91 1.70
N VAL A 201 12.66 -10.06 2.26
CA VAL A 201 13.05 -10.20 3.67
C VAL A 201 14.56 -10.39 3.73
N GLY A 202 15.26 -9.80 4.71
CA GLY A 202 16.69 -9.93 4.80
C GLY A 202 17.29 -9.24 6.02
N ASP A 203 18.56 -8.91 5.91
CA ASP A 203 19.33 -8.21 6.93
C ASP A 203 19.82 -6.86 6.37
N PHE A 204 19.97 -5.88 7.27
CA PHE A 204 20.49 -4.55 6.95
C PHE A 204 21.50 -4.11 8.01
N ASP A 205 22.70 -3.72 7.60
CA ASP A 205 23.80 -3.36 8.47
C ASP A 205 24.00 -1.84 8.66
N GLY A 206 23.06 -1.04 8.16
CA GLY A 206 23.13 0.42 8.12
C GLY A 206 23.72 0.97 6.81
N LYS A 207 24.13 0.09 5.88
CA LYS A 207 24.69 0.45 4.58
C LYS A 207 24.17 -0.41 3.44
N GLN A 208 24.04 -1.72 3.65
CA GLN A 208 23.67 -2.69 2.64
C GLN A 208 22.51 -3.56 3.12
N PHE A 209 21.53 -3.75 2.25
CA PHE A 209 20.49 -4.74 2.43
C PHE A 209 20.88 -6.03 1.72
N THR A 210 20.79 -7.15 2.45
CA THR A 210 21.11 -8.50 1.95
C THR A 210 19.85 -9.36 2.09
N PRO A 211 19.18 -9.75 1.00
CA PRO A 211 17.97 -10.56 1.07
C PRO A 211 18.26 -11.98 1.51
N ASP A 212 17.34 -12.57 2.25
CA ASP A 212 17.33 -13.99 2.54
C ASP A 212 17.11 -14.80 1.23
N ASN A 213 17.58 -16.04 1.20
CA ASN A 213 17.37 -16.91 0.06
C ASN A 213 15.95 -17.51 0.08
N LEU A 214 14.97 -16.72 -0.34
CA LEU A 214 13.56 -17.10 -0.46
C LEU A 214 13.14 -17.19 -1.93
N ASN A 215 11.96 -17.73 -2.17
CA ASN A 215 11.42 -17.85 -3.53
C ASN A 215 10.72 -16.55 -3.95
N TYR A 216 11.46 -15.61 -4.50
CA TYR A 216 10.95 -14.31 -4.96
C TYR A 216 10.31 -14.37 -6.36
N PRO A 217 9.32 -13.50 -6.68
CA PRO A 217 8.82 -12.41 -5.85
C PRO A 217 7.86 -12.88 -4.77
N LEU A 218 7.92 -12.25 -3.59
CA LEU A 218 6.88 -12.31 -2.58
C LEU A 218 5.97 -11.09 -2.76
N TRP A 219 4.67 -11.31 -2.94
CA TRP A 219 3.71 -10.23 -3.17
C TRP A 219 3.02 -9.83 -1.87
N LEU A 220 2.88 -8.51 -1.64
CA LEU A 220 2.15 -7.98 -0.51
C LEU A 220 0.63 -8.05 -0.74
N ASP A 221 0.20 -7.89 -1.98
CA ASP A 221 -1.19 -8.01 -2.42
C ASP A 221 -1.23 -8.65 -3.81
N TYR A 222 -2.21 -9.50 -4.05
CA TYR A 222 -2.39 -10.27 -5.30
C TYR A 222 -3.50 -9.69 -6.19
N GLY A 223 -4.16 -8.60 -5.76
CA GLY A 223 -5.18 -7.91 -6.53
C GLY A 223 -4.60 -7.01 -7.63
N MET A 224 -5.50 -6.31 -8.29
CA MET A 224 -5.15 -5.36 -9.33
C MET A 224 -4.85 -3.97 -8.80
N ASP A 225 -5.37 -3.61 -7.61
CA ASP A 225 -5.48 -2.22 -7.18
C ASP A 225 -4.80 -1.96 -5.83
N PHE A 226 -3.51 -2.31 -5.74
CA PHE A 226 -2.69 -2.07 -4.55
C PHE A 226 -1.27 -1.67 -4.97
N TYR A 227 -0.96 -0.37 -4.91
CA TYR A 227 0.28 0.18 -5.44
C TYR A 227 0.80 1.37 -4.62
N ALA A 228 2.10 1.67 -4.75
CA ALA A 228 2.77 2.81 -4.14
C ALA A 228 2.55 2.91 -2.62
N GLY A 229 2.40 1.76 -1.96
CA GLY A 229 2.20 1.69 -0.52
C GLY A 229 3.46 2.10 0.23
N VAL A 230 3.27 2.94 1.25
CA VAL A 230 4.34 3.42 2.12
C VAL A 230 3.90 3.37 3.58
N THR A 231 4.87 3.19 4.47
CA THR A 231 4.61 3.20 5.91
C THR A 231 4.76 4.60 6.50
N TRP A 232 4.01 4.86 7.58
CA TRP A 232 4.24 6.04 8.40
C TRP A 232 5.53 5.93 9.20
N ASN A 233 6.21 7.04 9.36
CA ASN A 233 7.31 7.17 10.31
C ASN A 233 6.79 7.50 11.73
N ASN A 234 7.56 7.17 12.75
CA ASN A 234 7.31 7.56 14.14
C ASN A 234 6.01 6.99 14.75
N THR A 235 5.65 5.78 14.38
CA THR A 235 4.46 5.04 14.86
C THR A 235 4.74 4.08 16.03
N GLY A 236 5.88 4.23 16.70
CA GLY A 236 6.33 3.29 17.73
C GLY A 236 6.68 1.93 17.12
N ASP A 237 6.16 0.87 17.73
CA ASP A 237 6.44 -0.50 17.30
C ASP A 237 5.48 -1.00 16.20
N ARG A 238 4.54 -0.17 15.75
CA ARG A 238 3.58 -0.51 14.70
C ARG A 238 4.12 -0.11 13.32
N HIS A 239 3.96 -0.97 12.35
CA HIS A 239 4.29 -0.70 10.95
C HIS A 239 3.02 -0.49 10.15
N LEU A 240 2.55 0.75 10.10
CA LEU A 240 1.27 1.13 9.50
C LEU A 240 1.50 1.58 8.06
N LEU A 241 0.76 0.99 7.13
CA LEU A 241 0.88 1.20 5.69
C LEU A 241 -0.45 1.63 5.08
N ILE A 242 -0.39 2.49 4.09
CA ILE A 242 -1.51 2.79 3.18
C ILE A 242 -1.01 2.74 1.74
N SER A 243 -1.86 2.31 0.81
CA SER A 243 -1.51 2.21 -0.61
C SER A 243 -2.47 2.97 -1.50
N TRP A 244 -2.04 3.30 -2.70
CA TRP A 244 -2.90 3.77 -3.76
C TRP A 244 -3.75 2.61 -4.30
N MET A 245 -5.07 2.72 -4.17
CA MET A 245 -6.02 1.74 -4.67
C MET A 245 -6.36 2.06 -6.12
N ASN A 246 -5.47 1.68 -7.01
CA ASN A 246 -5.65 1.81 -8.46
C ASN A 246 -4.54 1.03 -9.20
N ASN A 247 -4.60 1.08 -10.56
CA ASN A 247 -3.62 0.43 -11.43
C ASN A 247 -3.31 1.33 -12.62
N TRP A 248 -2.03 1.49 -12.96
CA TRP A 248 -1.59 2.29 -14.10
C TRP A 248 -2.16 1.85 -15.46
N GLN A 249 -2.71 0.63 -15.54
CA GLN A 249 -3.37 0.13 -16.76
C GLN A 249 -4.66 0.87 -17.12
N TYR A 250 -5.31 1.53 -16.13
CA TYR A 250 -6.61 2.18 -16.32
C TYR A 250 -6.88 3.36 -15.38
N ALA A 251 -5.89 3.81 -14.63
CA ALA A 251 -6.08 4.82 -13.59
C ALA A 251 -6.68 6.14 -14.11
N ASP A 252 -6.39 6.50 -15.36
CA ASP A 252 -6.91 7.70 -16.03
C ASP A 252 -8.37 7.56 -16.50
N ARG A 253 -8.95 6.36 -16.43
CA ARG A 253 -10.27 6.02 -16.99
C ARG A 253 -11.28 5.56 -15.94
N VAL A 254 -10.89 5.42 -14.68
CA VAL A 254 -11.84 5.03 -13.63
C VAL A 254 -13.05 5.95 -13.60
N PRO A 255 -14.29 5.42 -13.44
CA PRO A 255 -15.52 6.18 -13.57
C PRO A 255 -15.84 7.01 -12.31
N CYS A 256 -14.92 7.88 -11.92
CA CYS A 256 -15.05 8.80 -10.80
C CYS A 256 -15.00 10.25 -11.28
N ASP A 257 -15.83 11.10 -10.72
CA ASP A 257 -15.90 12.53 -11.01
C ASP A 257 -16.44 13.28 -9.76
N PRO A 258 -15.88 14.41 -9.32
CA PRO A 258 -14.78 15.19 -9.92
C PRO A 258 -13.36 14.70 -9.54
N TRP A 259 -13.22 13.82 -8.57
CA TRP A 259 -11.96 13.26 -8.11
C TRP A 259 -11.64 11.92 -8.79
N ARG A 260 -10.40 11.51 -8.70
CA ARG A 260 -9.93 10.24 -9.25
C ARG A 260 -8.89 9.63 -8.33
N SER A 261 -8.98 8.32 -8.10
CA SER A 261 -8.20 7.49 -7.16
C SER A 261 -8.78 7.41 -5.76
N ALA A 262 -8.42 6.32 -5.06
CA ALA A 262 -8.74 6.06 -3.68
C ALA A 262 -7.48 5.54 -2.95
N MET A 263 -7.51 5.49 -1.64
CA MET A 263 -6.54 4.79 -0.80
C MET A 263 -7.14 3.47 -0.31
N SER A 264 -6.29 2.47 -0.08
CA SER A 264 -6.68 1.25 0.64
C SER A 264 -7.09 1.58 2.08
N LEU A 265 -7.76 0.66 2.74
CA LEU A 265 -7.79 0.71 4.20
C LEU A 265 -6.35 0.67 4.74
N PRO A 266 -6.05 1.40 5.83
CA PRO A 266 -4.75 1.30 6.48
C PRO A 266 -4.49 -0.14 6.97
N ARG A 267 -3.26 -0.60 6.79
CA ARG A 267 -2.82 -1.95 7.12
C ARG A 267 -1.75 -1.91 8.20
N GLU A 268 -1.69 -2.94 9.04
CA GLU A 268 -0.61 -3.12 10.01
C GLU A 268 0.25 -4.30 9.60
N LEU A 269 1.46 -4.03 9.13
CA LEU A 269 2.40 -5.06 8.67
C LEU A 269 2.97 -5.83 9.86
N LYS A 270 3.02 -7.16 9.74
CA LYS A 270 3.63 -8.07 10.71
C LYS A 270 4.51 -9.08 9.98
N LEU A 271 5.72 -9.28 10.47
CA LEU A 271 6.58 -10.35 9.96
C LEU A 271 6.33 -11.61 10.79
N VAL A 272 5.77 -12.63 10.16
CA VAL A 272 5.35 -13.88 10.80
C VAL A 272 6.03 -15.07 10.15
N GLU A 273 6.10 -16.19 10.88
CA GLU A 273 6.55 -17.44 10.30
C GLU A 273 5.40 -18.11 9.54
N HIS A 274 5.65 -18.49 8.30
CA HIS A 274 4.77 -19.33 7.50
C HIS A 274 5.58 -20.41 6.79
N ASN A 275 5.25 -21.69 7.01
CA ASN A 275 5.97 -22.84 6.46
C ASN A 275 7.50 -22.81 6.66
N GLY A 276 7.96 -22.36 7.85
CA GLY A 276 9.36 -22.30 8.22
C GLY A 276 10.14 -21.11 7.64
N THR A 277 9.46 -20.16 7.01
CA THR A 277 10.07 -18.97 6.42
C THR A 277 9.35 -17.68 6.84
N PRO A 278 10.06 -16.53 6.92
CA PRO A 278 9.44 -15.27 7.27
C PRO A 278 8.58 -14.72 6.10
N HIS A 279 7.33 -14.35 6.42
CA HIS A 279 6.40 -13.72 5.49
C HIS A 279 5.75 -12.48 6.10
N LEU A 280 5.43 -11.49 5.28
CA LEU A 280 4.61 -10.37 5.71
C LEU A 280 3.13 -10.77 5.73
N ALA A 281 2.49 -10.53 6.86
CA ALA A 281 1.05 -10.42 6.97
C ALA A 281 0.64 -8.95 6.92
N CYS A 282 -0.46 -8.66 6.23
CA CYS A 282 -0.92 -7.31 5.92
C CYS A 282 -2.43 -7.13 6.29
N PRO A 283 -2.85 -7.41 7.55
CA PRO A 283 -4.23 -7.22 7.98
C PRO A 283 -4.61 -5.74 8.03
N VAL A 284 -5.90 -5.45 7.93
CA VAL A 284 -6.46 -4.12 8.21
C VAL A 284 -6.23 -3.77 9.68
N ILE A 285 -6.01 -2.49 9.96
CA ILE A 285 -5.79 -2.00 11.33
C ILE A 285 -6.99 -2.29 12.25
N SER A 286 -6.72 -2.49 13.53
CA SER A 286 -7.74 -2.82 14.53
C SER A 286 -8.75 -1.71 14.79
N GLU A 287 -8.39 -0.46 14.52
CA GLU A 287 -9.23 0.74 14.65
C GLU A 287 -10.50 0.68 13.80
N ILE A 288 -10.54 -0.17 12.75
CA ILE A 288 -11.75 -0.44 11.97
C ILE A 288 -12.92 -0.90 12.85
N ASN A 289 -12.64 -1.51 14.01
CA ASN A 289 -13.65 -1.92 14.96
C ASN A 289 -14.40 -0.74 15.60
N ASP A 290 -13.78 0.44 15.67
CA ASP A 290 -14.38 1.63 16.27
C ASP A 290 -15.52 2.22 15.43
N ILE A 291 -15.54 1.90 14.13
CA ILE A 291 -16.59 2.33 13.19
C ILE A 291 -17.53 1.19 12.80
N ALA A 292 -17.37 0.01 13.35
CA ALA A 292 -18.16 -1.17 13.01
C ALA A 292 -19.39 -1.33 13.92
N ASP A 293 -20.49 -1.80 13.33
CA ASP A 293 -21.66 -2.26 14.07
C ASP A 293 -21.42 -3.66 14.69
N GLU A 294 -22.39 -4.17 15.45
CA GLU A 294 -22.35 -5.54 15.97
C GLU A 294 -22.45 -6.58 14.85
N TRP A 295 -21.83 -7.74 15.07
CA TRP A 295 -21.85 -8.83 14.12
C TRP A 295 -23.24 -9.50 14.03
N THR A 296 -23.70 -9.74 12.79
CA THR A 296 -24.91 -10.49 12.48
C THR A 296 -24.57 -11.72 11.65
N ALA A 297 -25.07 -12.89 12.02
CA ALA A 297 -24.87 -14.11 11.25
C ALA A 297 -25.54 -14.02 9.87
N VAL A 298 -24.89 -14.60 8.87
CA VAL A 298 -25.35 -14.58 7.46
C VAL A 298 -25.35 -15.98 6.88
N THR A 299 -26.48 -16.32 6.24
CA THR A 299 -26.59 -17.56 5.45
C THR A 299 -26.92 -17.31 3.98
N SER A 300 -27.37 -16.11 3.64
CA SER A 300 -27.80 -15.72 2.29
C SER A 300 -27.72 -14.18 2.13
N SER A 301 -28.87 -13.49 2.04
CA SER A 301 -28.93 -12.03 1.94
C SER A 301 -28.77 -11.34 3.28
N PHE A 302 -28.24 -10.12 3.26
CA PHE A 302 -28.03 -9.27 4.43
C PHE A 302 -28.25 -7.79 4.11
N ASP A 303 -28.44 -6.98 5.14
CA ASP A 303 -28.63 -5.53 4.99
C ASP A 303 -27.26 -4.84 4.89
N ALA A 304 -26.84 -4.59 3.66
CA ALA A 304 -25.61 -3.84 3.35
C ALA A 304 -25.96 -2.35 3.21
N LYS A 305 -25.31 -1.51 4.02
CA LYS A 305 -25.43 -0.05 3.94
C LYS A 305 -24.32 0.53 3.03
N ASP A 306 -23.67 1.61 3.44
CA ASP A 306 -22.63 2.29 2.63
C ASP A 306 -21.37 1.44 2.45
N ALA A 307 -20.94 0.77 3.52
CA ALA A 307 -19.83 -0.16 3.53
C ALA A 307 -20.03 -1.24 4.59
N TYR A 308 -19.39 -2.39 4.45
CA TYR A 308 -19.50 -3.48 5.43
C TYR A 308 -18.22 -4.34 5.47
N GLN A 309 -18.07 -5.07 6.59
CA GLN A 309 -17.16 -6.19 6.71
C GLN A 309 -17.95 -7.49 6.74
N LEU A 310 -17.60 -8.43 5.88
CA LEU A 310 -18.07 -9.81 5.91
C LEU A 310 -16.91 -10.70 6.34
N HIS A 311 -17.09 -11.43 7.43
CA HIS A 311 -16.16 -12.44 7.90
C HIS A 311 -16.70 -13.83 7.60
N LEU A 312 -15.86 -14.70 7.04
CA LEU A 312 -16.20 -16.07 6.71
C LEU A 312 -15.09 -17.01 7.17
N GLU A 313 -15.47 -18.04 7.93
CA GLU A 313 -14.62 -19.20 8.23
C GLU A 313 -15.14 -20.42 7.52
N MET A 314 -14.26 -21.17 6.85
CA MET A 314 -14.66 -22.38 6.13
C MET A 314 -13.69 -23.53 6.32
N ASP A 315 -14.20 -24.75 6.21
CA ASP A 315 -13.39 -25.96 6.20
C ASP A 315 -12.72 -26.15 4.83
N LEU A 316 -11.45 -26.55 4.82
CA LEU A 316 -10.71 -26.89 3.62
C LEU A 316 -10.85 -28.38 3.26
N SER A 317 -12.08 -28.90 3.31
CA SER A 317 -12.39 -30.30 3.02
C SER A 317 -12.70 -30.58 1.54
N ALA A 318 -13.05 -29.55 0.78
CA ALA A 318 -13.36 -29.62 -0.65
C ALA A 318 -13.10 -28.28 -1.33
N ASN A 319 -12.93 -28.32 -2.66
CA ASN A 319 -12.94 -27.09 -3.46
C ASN A 319 -14.28 -26.40 -3.29
N SER A 320 -14.24 -25.08 -3.19
CA SER A 320 -15.41 -24.27 -2.86
C SER A 320 -15.45 -23.01 -3.71
N THR A 321 -16.66 -22.48 -3.94
CA THR A 321 -16.85 -21.17 -4.56
C THR A 321 -17.64 -20.30 -3.63
N ILE A 322 -17.13 -19.10 -3.33
CA ILE A 322 -17.76 -18.03 -2.57
C ILE A 322 -18.17 -16.95 -3.56
N THR A 323 -19.42 -16.52 -3.52
CA THR A 323 -19.93 -15.48 -4.41
C THR A 323 -20.66 -14.41 -3.61
N LEU A 324 -20.20 -13.17 -3.76
CA LEU A 324 -20.94 -11.98 -3.38
C LEU A 324 -21.70 -11.47 -4.61
N SER A 325 -22.99 -11.18 -4.48
CA SER A 325 -23.84 -10.72 -5.57
C SER A 325 -24.87 -9.68 -5.13
N ASN A 326 -25.45 -9.00 -6.10
CA ASN A 326 -26.54 -8.04 -5.91
C ASN A 326 -27.77 -8.36 -6.75
N ALA A 327 -28.84 -7.60 -6.59
CA ALA A 327 -30.10 -7.78 -7.31
C ALA A 327 -29.99 -7.49 -8.83
N GLN A 328 -28.94 -6.79 -9.28
CA GLN A 328 -28.62 -6.52 -10.68
C GLN A 328 -27.93 -7.71 -11.36
N GLY A 329 -27.60 -8.76 -10.61
CA GLY A 329 -26.90 -9.94 -11.10
C GLY A 329 -25.38 -9.77 -11.22
N GLU A 330 -24.84 -8.68 -10.69
CA GLU A 330 -23.40 -8.46 -10.63
C GLU A 330 -22.78 -9.34 -9.55
N LYS A 331 -21.54 -9.79 -9.77
CA LYS A 331 -20.89 -10.79 -8.90
C LYS A 331 -19.41 -10.50 -8.70
N TYR A 332 -18.98 -10.75 -7.48
CA TYR A 332 -17.58 -10.91 -7.10
C TYR A 332 -17.42 -12.32 -6.56
N ALA A 333 -16.59 -13.15 -7.16
CA ALA A 333 -16.49 -14.57 -6.83
C ALA A 333 -15.06 -14.99 -6.50
N ILE A 334 -14.92 -15.96 -5.61
CA ILE A 334 -13.65 -16.56 -5.24
C ILE A 334 -13.79 -18.08 -5.31
N ASP A 335 -12.92 -18.71 -6.09
CA ASP A 335 -12.75 -20.16 -6.08
C ASP A 335 -11.61 -20.51 -5.11
N VAL A 336 -11.92 -21.33 -4.13
CA VAL A 336 -10.97 -21.92 -3.18
C VAL A 336 -10.58 -23.29 -3.70
N ASN A 337 -9.33 -23.45 -4.09
CA ASN A 337 -8.80 -24.70 -4.61
C ASN A 337 -7.85 -25.34 -3.59
N VAL A 338 -8.35 -26.37 -2.91
CA VAL A 338 -7.62 -27.05 -1.84
C VAL A 338 -6.45 -27.86 -2.38
N SER A 339 -6.57 -28.46 -3.58
CA SER A 339 -5.53 -29.31 -4.14
C SER A 339 -4.31 -28.51 -4.63
N THR A 340 -4.51 -27.30 -5.12
CA THR A 340 -3.44 -26.39 -5.58
C THR A 340 -3.04 -25.36 -4.53
N GLN A 341 -3.69 -25.37 -3.37
CA GLN A 341 -3.47 -24.39 -2.29
C GLN A 341 -3.56 -22.93 -2.81
N SER A 342 -4.62 -22.63 -3.56
CA SER A 342 -4.80 -21.33 -4.20
C SER A 342 -6.21 -20.78 -4.10
N LEU A 343 -6.29 -19.44 -4.16
CA LEU A 343 -7.50 -18.67 -4.39
C LEU A 343 -7.49 -18.14 -5.82
N SER A 344 -8.63 -18.21 -6.51
CA SER A 344 -8.85 -17.53 -7.79
C SER A 344 -9.98 -16.51 -7.62
N VAL A 345 -9.66 -15.23 -7.74
CA VAL A 345 -10.61 -14.13 -7.52
C VAL A 345 -11.08 -13.57 -8.86
N HIS A 346 -12.39 -13.43 -9.01
CA HIS A 346 -13.08 -12.98 -10.22
C HIS A 346 -13.91 -11.74 -9.90
N ARG A 347 -13.31 -10.54 -10.00
CA ARG A 347 -14.02 -9.29 -9.67
C ARG A 347 -15.17 -8.96 -10.61
N ASN A 348 -15.11 -9.45 -11.83
CA ASN A 348 -16.13 -9.31 -12.87
C ASN A 348 -16.70 -10.69 -13.24
N ALA A 349 -17.16 -11.45 -12.24
CA ALA A 349 -17.76 -12.77 -12.47
C ALA A 349 -19.06 -12.73 -13.27
N SER A 350 -19.67 -11.55 -13.40
CA SER A 350 -20.81 -11.30 -14.29
C SER A 350 -20.45 -10.33 -15.42
N THR A 351 -21.15 -10.44 -16.55
CA THR A 351 -21.00 -9.53 -17.68
C THR A 351 -21.64 -8.18 -17.39
N GLY A 352 -21.03 -7.10 -17.85
CA GLY A 352 -21.62 -5.76 -17.85
C GLY A 352 -21.02 -4.79 -16.83
N VAL A 353 -20.14 -5.23 -15.96
CA VAL A 353 -19.45 -4.35 -15.03
C VAL A 353 -18.29 -3.66 -15.73
N ALA A 354 -18.34 -2.34 -15.71
CA ALA A 354 -17.24 -1.42 -16.03
C ALA A 354 -16.41 -1.77 -17.28
N SER A 355 -16.98 -1.50 -18.45
CA SER A 355 -16.27 -1.60 -19.73
C SER A 355 -15.38 -0.39 -20.04
N PHE A 356 -15.04 0.45 -19.06
CA PHE A 356 -14.27 1.69 -19.26
C PHE A 356 -12.82 1.44 -19.72
N ALA A 357 -12.26 0.27 -19.43
CA ALA A 357 -10.94 -0.13 -19.92
C ALA A 357 -10.87 -1.65 -20.12
N PRO A 358 -10.31 -2.13 -21.26
CA PRO A 358 -10.14 -3.58 -21.50
C PRO A 358 -9.33 -4.29 -20.44
N THR A 359 -8.30 -3.62 -19.91
CA THR A 359 -7.43 -4.15 -18.85
C THR A 359 -8.10 -4.21 -17.48
N PHE A 360 -9.20 -3.49 -17.26
CA PHE A 360 -10.02 -3.61 -16.07
C PHE A 360 -10.81 -4.93 -16.03
N SER A 361 -11.17 -5.46 -17.19
CA SER A 361 -11.96 -6.68 -17.34
C SER A 361 -11.13 -7.97 -17.19
N ILE A 362 -9.94 -7.93 -16.56
CA ILE A 362 -9.13 -9.11 -16.30
C ILE A 362 -9.94 -10.11 -15.46
N PRO A 363 -10.13 -11.35 -15.96
CA PRO A 363 -11.12 -12.25 -15.37
C PRO A 363 -10.69 -12.88 -14.06
N THR A 364 -9.38 -13.10 -13.85
CA THR A 364 -8.92 -13.92 -12.73
C THR A 364 -7.63 -13.39 -12.13
N MET A 365 -7.60 -13.28 -10.80
CA MET A 365 -6.41 -12.99 -9.99
C MET A 365 -6.13 -14.22 -9.11
N ASN A 366 -4.94 -14.77 -9.22
CA ASN A 366 -4.56 -15.96 -8.47
C ASN A 366 -3.68 -15.58 -7.28
N ALA A 367 -4.00 -16.10 -6.11
CA ALA A 367 -3.28 -15.89 -4.87
C ALA A 367 -3.02 -17.22 -4.15
N PRO A 368 -1.96 -17.36 -3.35
CA PRO A 368 -1.78 -18.53 -2.50
C PRO A 368 -2.85 -18.56 -1.40
N LEU A 369 -3.22 -19.76 -0.97
CA LEU A 369 -4.18 -19.93 0.11
C LEU A 369 -3.61 -19.52 1.46
N ASN A 370 -2.35 -19.85 1.73
CA ASN A 370 -1.60 -19.58 2.96
C ASN A 370 -2.34 -19.93 4.25
N ALA A 371 -3.27 -20.89 4.19
CA ALA A 371 -4.05 -21.30 5.35
C ALA A 371 -3.21 -22.09 6.36
N SER A 372 -3.53 -21.95 7.63
CA SER A 372 -2.97 -22.75 8.71
C SER A 372 -3.93 -23.88 9.08
N GLY A 373 -3.53 -25.14 8.84
CA GLY A 373 -4.37 -26.32 9.12
C GLY A 373 -5.51 -26.49 8.11
N ASN A 374 -6.69 -26.92 8.61
CA ASN A 374 -7.82 -27.29 7.77
C ASN A 374 -8.92 -26.22 7.68
N LYS A 375 -8.62 -24.99 8.09
CA LYS A 375 -9.56 -23.87 8.05
C LYS A 375 -8.98 -22.69 7.30
N LEU A 376 -9.87 -21.97 6.65
CA LEU A 376 -9.59 -20.71 5.98
C LEU A 376 -10.45 -19.61 6.58
N SER A 377 -9.81 -18.55 7.03
CA SER A 377 -10.45 -17.30 7.44
C SER A 377 -10.36 -16.29 6.31
N LEU A 378 -11.47 -15.63 6.02
CA LEU A 378 -11.61 -14.61 4.98
C LEU A 378 -12.36 -13.40 5.54
N ASP A 379 -11.76 -12.23 5.45
CA ASP A 379 -12.40 -10.96 5.73
C ASP A 379 -12.55 -10.17 4.43
N PHE A 380 -13.77 -9.79 4.10
CA PHE A 380 -14.09 -8.91 2.98
C PHE A 380 -14.46 -7.54 3.52
N TYR A 381 -13.74 -6.53 3.13
CA TYR A 381 -14.12 -5.13 3.35
C TYR A 381 -14.66 -4.61 2.03
N VAL A 382 -15.94 -4.30 2.00
CA VAL A 382 -16.67 -3.92 0.78
C VAL A 382 -17.18 -2.50 0.93
N ASP A 383 -16.85 -1.68 -0.03
CA ASP A 383 -17.32 -0.31 -0.17
C ASP A 383 -17.98 -0.12 -1.55
N GLN A 384 -18.47 1.08 -1.84
CA GLN A 384 -19.20 1.42 -3.08
C GLN A 384 -18.44 1.06 -4.37
N SER A 385 -17.12 1.13 -4.34
CA SER A 385 -16.29 0.92 -5.53
C SER A 385 -15.14 -0.07 -5.33
N SER A 386 -15.06 -0.76 -4.18
CA SER A 386 -13.93 -1.62 -3.87
C SER A 386 -14.30 -2.86 -3.04
N VAL A 387 -13.46 -3.88 -3.19
CA VAL A 387 -13.41 -5.06 -2.31
C VAL A 387 -11.97 -5.29 -1.91
N GLU A 388 -11.69 -5.25 -0.61
CA GLU A 388 -10.41 -5.66 -0.04
C GLU A 388 -10.60 -7.01 0.67
N LEU A 389 -10.08 -8.08 0.08
CA LEU A 389 -10.09 -9.42 0.65
C LEU A 389 -8.81 -9.65 1.43
N ILE A 390 -8.95 -10.01 2.69
CA ILE A 390 -7.87 -10.41 3.58
C ILE A 390 -8.11 -11.87 3.98
N ALA A 391 -7.18 -12.74 3.63
CA ALA A 391 -7.25 -14.16 3.95
C ALA A 391 -6.10 -14.57 4.87
N SER A 392 -6.33 -15.62 5.67
CA SER A 392 -5.30 -16.24 6.49
C SER A 392 -4.57 -15.24 7.38
N ASP A 393 -5.32 -14.41 8.14
CA ASP A 393 -4.81 -13.37 9.03
C ASP A 393 -3.89 -12.34 8.35
N GLY A 394 -4.11 -12.09 7.07
CA GLY A 394 -3.34 -11.12 6.29
C GLY A 394 -2.15 -11.69 5.53
N LEU A 395 -1.89 -12.99 5.58
CA LEU A 395 -0.87 -13.66 4.77
C LEU A 395 -1.21 -13.65 3.27
N THR A 396 -2.48 -13.47 2.94
CA THR A 396 -2.95 -13.28 1.57
C THR A 396 -3.90 -12.10 1.54
N SER A 397 -3.64 -11.16 0.65
CA SER A 397 -4.45 -9.97 0.42
C SER A 397 -4.78 -9.85 -1.07
N VAL A 398 -6.01 -9.46 -1.41
CA VAL A 398 -6.45 -9.23 -2.80
C VAL A 398 -7.33 -7.97 -2.82
N THR A 399 -6.78 -6.88 -3.28
CA THR A 399 -7.44 -5.57 -3.32
C THR A 399 -7.90 -5.23 -4.73
N ASN A 400 -9.18 -4.90 -4.89
CA ASN A 400 -9.79 -4.62 -6.18
C ASN A 400 -10.76 -3.45 -6.16
N LEU A 401 -10.67 -2.59 -7.16
CA LEU A 401 -11.78 -1.74 -7.60
C LEU A 401 -12.83 -2.60 -8.32
N VAL A 402 -14.12 -2.31 -8.13
CA VAL A 402 -15.24 -3.11 -8.67
C VAL A 402 -16.31 -2.30 -9.39
N PHE A 403 -16.72 -1.16 -8.91
CA PHE A 403 -17.76 -0.26 -9.48
C PHE A 403 -19.10 -0.93 -9.79
N PRO A 404 -19.75 -1.68 -8.88
CA PRO A 404 -21.06 -2.25 -9.10
C PRO A 404 -22.15 -1.15 -9.11
N GLN A 405 -23.29 -1.42 -9.71
CA GLN A 405 -24.47 -0.53 -9.68
C GLN A 405 -25.14 -0.47 -8.30
N ALA A 406 -24.95 -1.52 -7.49
CA ALA A 406 -25.38 -1.59 -6.11
C ALA A 406 -24.42 -2.48 -5.30
N LEU A 407 -24.33 -2.26 -4.01
CA LEU A 407 -23.51 -3.10 -3.13
C LEU A 407 -23.91 -4.59 -3.27
N TYR A 408 -22.93 -5.46 -3.17
CA TYR A 408 -23.17 -6.89 -3.05
C TYR A 408 -23.78 -7.16 -1.67
N ASN A 409 -24.96 -7.72 -1.63
CA ASN A 409 -25.72 -7.96 -0.40
C ASN A 409 -26.24 -9.40 -0.27
N THR A 410 -25.74 -10.28 -1.11
CA THR A 410 -26.10 -11.69 -1.09
C THR A 410 -24.84 -12.54 -1.13
N LEU A 411 -24.70 -13.44 -0.17
CA LEU A 411 -23.66 -14.44 -0.05
C LEU A 411 -24.16 -15.80 -0.55
N SER A 412 -23.40 -16.47 -1.39
CA SER A 412 -23.57 -17.86 -1.75
C SER A 412 -22.25 -18.60 -1.63
N VAL A 413 -22.25 -19.72 -0.94
CA VAL A 413 -21.07 -20.58 -0.79
C VAL A 413 -21.45 -22.00 -1.20
N SER A 414 -20.60 -22.64 -2.00
CA SER A 414 -20.75 -24.03 -2.39
C SER A 414 -19.46 -24.81 -2.10
N GLY A 415 -19.59 -26.07 -1.79
CA GLY A 415 -18.47 -26.99 -1.58
C GLY A 415 -18.31 -27.40 -0.12
N ALA A 416 -17.66 -26.61 0.71
CA ALA A 416 -17.36 -26.93 2.10
C ALA A 416 -18.34 -26.29 3.08
N ASN A 417 -18.32 -26.76 4.33
CA ASN A 417 -19.02 -26.10 5.43
C ASN A 417 -18.38 -24.75 5.75
N TYR A 418 -19.20 -23.79 6.14
CA TYR A 418 -18.75 -22.46 6.50
C TYR A 418 -19.66 -21.83 7.58
N GLU A 419 -19.10 -20.85 8.25
CA GLU A 419 -19.81 -19.89 9.08
C GLU A 419 -19.51 -18.49 8.56
N ALA A 420 -20.54 -17.62 8.48
CA ALA A 420 -20.38 -16.26 8.02
C ALA A 420 -21.14 -15.27 8.91
N LYS A 421 -20.56 -14.10 9.08
CA LYS A 421 -21.16 -12.98 9.80
C LYS A 421 -20.80 -11.67 9.10
N VAL A 422 -21.69 -10.70 9.17
CA VAL A 422 -21.54 -9.37 8.58
C VAL A 422 -21.74 -8.29 9.64
N ARG A 423 -21.08 -7.17 9.45
CA ARG A 423 -21.33 -5.92 10.19
C ARG A 423 -21.17 -4.74 9.26
N ASN A 424 -22.03 -3.73 9.39
CA ASN A 424 -21.88 -2.50 8.65
C ASN A 424 -20.77 -1.64 9.25
N LEU A 425 -20.09 -0.89 8.38
CA LEU A 425 -19.09 0.09 8.77
C LEU A 425 -19.70 1.49 8.64
N ARG A 426 -19.56 2.29 9.68
CA ARG A 426 -20.09 3.65 9.67
C ARG A 426 -19.25 4.54 8.76
N ARG A 427 -19.94 5.44 8.08
CA ARG A 427 -19.31 6.44 7.21
C ARG A 427 -18.37 7.34 8.01
N VAL A 428 -17.14 7.49 7.56
CA VAL A 428 -16.08 8.29 8.19
C VAL A 428 -15.91 9.68 7.57
N TRP A 429 -16.44 9.89 6.36
CA TRP A 429 -16.48 11.20 5.70
C TRP A 429 -17.83 11.88 5.93
N LYS A 430 -17.76 13.19 6.17
CA LYS A 430 -18.96 14.04 6.38
C LYS A 430 -19.54 14.50 5.05
#